data_4258b5eada3b58434d40b4185290e54f
#
_entry.id   4258b5eada3b58434d40b4185290e54f
#
_cell.length_a   1.000
_cell.length_b   1.000
_cell.length_c   1.000
_cell.angle_alpha   90.00
_cell.angle_beta   90.00
_cell.angle_gamma   90.00
#
_symmetry.space_group_name_H-M   'P 1'
#
loop_
_entity.id
_entity.type
_entity.pdbx_description
1 polymer ?
#
loop_
_entity_poly.entity_id
_entity_poly.type
_entity_poly.pdbx_seq_one_letter_code
_entity_poly.pdbx_strand_id
1 'polypeptide(L)'
;KRTNNQDYVNLFVNRAGRTMIILADGMGGHRAGNIASEMAVTDLGVAWVDTQIDTVNEVREWFAHHLEVENQKIYQMGRDEAYKGMGTTLEALAIIDHQAIYAHIGDSRIGLIRGEEYHQLTSDHSLVNELLKAGQLTPEEAEAHPQKNIITQSIGQKDEIQPDFGIVSLEAGDYLVMNSDGLTNMISGSEIYDIVTSDISLDDKAATLVRFANNAGGLDNITVALVSIKEEAAE
;
A
#
# COMPACT_ATOMS: atom_id res chain seq x y z
N LYS A 1 -13.30 10.59 13.07
CA LYS A 1 -13.19 9.15 13.35
C LYS A 1 -14.25 8.44 12.55
N ARG A 2 -13.82 7.62 11.62
CA ARG A 2 -14.69 6.82 10.75
C ARG A 2 -15.48 5.82 11.56
N THR A 3 -16.71 5.53 11.15
CA THR A 3 -17.57 4.49 11.77
C THR A 3 -17.40 3.13 11.08
N ASN A 4 -16.77 3.11 9.91
CA ASN A 4 -16.53 1.92 9.10
C ASN A 4 -15.05 1.87 8.72
N ASN A 5 -14.45 0.70 8.72
CA ASN A 5 -13.10 0.49 8.21
C ASN A 5 -13.19 -0.02 6.78
N GLN A 6 -12.60 0.72 5.84
CA GLN A 6 -12.53 0.38 4.41
C GLN A 6 -11.13 -0.07 3.98
N ASP A 7 -10.15 -0.02 4.89
CA ASP A 7 -8.84 -0.59 4.66
C ASP A 7 -8.85 -2.10 4.88
N TYR A 8 -8.03 -2.80 4.11
CA TYR A 8 -7.77 -4.22 4.29
C TYR A 8 -6.28 -4.50 4.10
N VAL A 9 -5.72 -5.37 4.95
CA VAL A 9 -4.32 -5.80 4.85
C VAL A 9 -4.19 -7.26 5.24
N ASN A 10 -3.36 -8.00 4.52
CA ASN A 10 -3.05 -9.38 4.89
C ASN A 10 -1.69 -9.82 4.34
N LEU A 11 -1.16 -10.90 4.92
CA LEU A 11 0.08 -11.54 4.54
C LEU A 11 -0.20 -12.96 4.02
N PHE A 12 0.45 -13.33 2.94
CA PHE A 12 0.30 -14.62 2.28
C PHE A 12 1.67 -15.24 2.00
N VAL A 13 1.76 -16.57 2.11
CA VAL A 13 2.98 -17.31 1.79
C VAL A 13 2.62 -18.32 0.71
N ASN A 14 3.37 -18.34 -0.39
CA ASN A 14 3.15 -19.28 -1.48
C ASN A 14 3.82 -20.63 -1.23
N ARG A 15 3.66 -21.56 -2.15
CA ARG A 15 4.23 -22.93 -2.05
C ARG A 15 5.76 -22.98 -2.14
N ALA A 16 6.40 -21.92 -2.65
CA ALA A 16 7.86 -21.75 -2.63
C ALA A 16 8.37 -21.13 -1.32
N GLY A 17 7.48 -20.80 -0.35
CA GLY A 17 7.84 -20.16 0.90
C GLY A 17 8.05 -18.63 0.78
N ARG A 18 7.63 -18.03 -0.34
CA ARG A 18 7.78 -16.58 -0.57
C ARG A 18 6.61 -15.80 0.01
N THR A 19 6.92 -14.74 0.73
CA THR A 19 5.94 -13.89 1.41
C THR A 19 5.47 -12.77 0.49
N MET A 20 4.16 -12.53 0.48
CA MET A 20 3.53 -11.35 -0.11
C MET A 20 2.66 -10.66 0.92
N ILE A 21 2.78 -9.34 1.03
CA ILE A 21 1.91 -8.50 1.84
C ILE A 21 1.10 -7.64 0.88
N ILE A 22 -0.21 -7.56 1.11
CA ILE A 22 -1.12 -6.75 0.30
C ILE A 22 -1.91 -5.84 1.22
N LEU A 23 -1.92 -4.54 0.93
CA LEU A 23 -2.68 -3.51 1.62
C LEU A 23 -3.55 -2.79 0.60
N ALA A 24 -4.78 -2.50 0.95
CA ALA A 24 -5.73 -1.80 0.11
C ALA A 24 -6.58 -0.84 0.95
N ASP A 25 -6.80 0.37 0.45
CA ASP A 25 -7.70 1.38 1.01
C ASP A 25 -8.91 1.51 0.09
N GLY A 26 -10.06 1.11 0.61
CA GLY A 26 -11.29 1.03 -0.16
C GLY A 26 -12.01 2.37 -0.26
N MET A 27 -12.39 2.74 -1.46
CA MET A 27 -13.15 3.95 -1.75
C MET A 27 -14.52 3.61 -2.33
N GLY A 28 -15.50 4.46 -2.02
CA GLY A 28 -16.88 4.32 -2.50
C GLY A 28 -17.91 4.51 -1.39
N GLY A 29 -19.18 4.68 -1.77
CA GLY A 29 -20.24 4.95 -0.80
C GLY A 29 -20.54 3.77 0.14
N HIS A 30 -20.75 4.04 1.42
CA HIS A 30 -21.22 3.14 2.50
C HIS A 30 -20.48 1.81 2.66
N ARG A 31 -20.72 0.80 1.81
CA ARG A 31 -20.15 -0.55 1.90
C ARG A 31 -19.32 -0.94 0.68
N ALA A 32 -19.34 -0.15 -0.36
CA ALA A 32 -18.71 -0.52 -1.62
C ALA A 32 -17.17 -0.53 -1.49
N GLY A 33 -16.59 0.43 -0.76
CA GLY A 33 -15.15 0.52 -0.55
C GLY A 33 -14.56 -0.67 0.22
N ASN A 34 -15.18 -1.07 1.35
CA ASN A 34 -14.67 -2.20 2.13
C ASN A 34 -14.77 -3.54 1.38
N ILE A 35 -15.77 -3.68 0.50
CA ILE A 35 -15.88 -4.88 -0.36
C ILE A 35 -14.76 -4.87 -1.41
N ALA A 36 -14.47 -3.71 -2.02
CA ALA A 36 -13.40 -3.61 -3.02
C ALA A 36 -12.02 -3.93 -2.43
N SER A 37 -11.68 -3.35 -1.28
CA SER A 37 -10.40 -3.60 -0.61
C SER A 37 -10.26 -5.04 -0.13
N GLU A 38 -11.32 -5.61 0.47
CA GLU A 38 -11.33 -7.01 0.90
C GLU A 38 -11.19 -7.97 -0.28
N MET A 39 -11.91 -7.72 -1.38
CA MET A 39 -11.81 -8.52 -2.62
C MET A 39 -10.39 -8.47 -3.18
N ALA A 40 -9.84 -7.28 -3.40
CA ALA A 40 -8.52 -7.11 -3.98
C ALA A 40 -7.44 -7.84 -3.18
N VAL A 41 -7.43 -7.70 -1.86
CA VAL A 41 -6.46 -8.36 -1.00
C VAL A 41 -6.67 -9.87 -0.95
N THR A 42 -7.91 -10.32 -0.81
CA THR A 42 -8.21 -11.75 -0.62
C THR A 42 -8.00 -12.53 -1.92
N ASP A 43 -8.51 -12.03 -3.04
CA ASP A 43 -8.44 -12.76 -4.31
C ASP A 43 -7.00 -12.84 -4.83
N LEU A 44 -6.23 -11.75 -4.76
CA LEU A 44 -4.81 -11.77 -5.09
C LEU A 44 -4.02 -12.68 -4.13
N GLY A 45 -4.32 -12.61 -2.83
CA GLY A 45 -3.65 -13.43 -1.83
C GLY A 45 -3.92 -14.93 -2.03
N VAL A 46 -5.16 -15.32 -2.30
CA VAL A 46 -5.53 -16.73 -2.60
C VAL A 46 -4.83 -17.20 -3.89
N ALA A 47 -4.82 -16.36 -4.93
CA ALA A 47 -4.12 -16.70 -6.17
C ALA A 47 -2.60 -16.84 -5.95
N TRP A 48 -1.99 -16.03 -5.06
CA TRP A 48 -0.59 -16.11 -4.71
C TRP A 48 -0.23 -17.43 -4.01
N VAL A 49 -1.01 -17.82 -3.00
CA VAL A 49 -0.75 -19.02 -2.17
C VAL A 49 -0.58 -20.27 -3.02
N ASP A 50 -1.29 -20.39 -4.13
CA ASP A 50 -1.23 -21.56 -5.01
C ASP A 50 -0.04 -21.57 -5.99
N THR A 51 0.77 -20.50 -6.02
CA THR A 51 1.93 -20.41 -6.92
C THR A 51 3.18 -21.10 -6.36
N GLN A 52 4.14 -21.33 -7.25
CA GLN A 52 5.53 -21.71 -6.93
C GLN A 52 6.52 -20.63 -7.42
N ILE A 53 6.06 -19.41 -7.55
CA ILE A 53 6.86 -18.27 -7.99
C ILE A 53 8.01 -18.03 -7.02
N ASP A 54 9.23 -17.92 -7.56
CA ASP A 54 10.47 -17.86 -6.80
C ASP A 54 11.45 -16.79 -7.33
N THR A 55 11.09 -16.08 -8.39
CA THR A 55 11.93 -15.04 -8.99
C THR A 55 11.18 -13.70 -9.12
N VAL A 56 11.93 -12.60 -9.09
CA VAL A 56 11.39 -11.24 -9.24
C VAL A 56 10.68 -11.05 -10.57
N ASN A 57 11.19 -11.65 -11.66
CA ASN A 57 10.57 -11.54 -12.98
C ASN A 57 9.20 -12.23 -13.02
N GLU A 58 9.09 -13.44 -12.45
CA GLU A 58 7.81 -14.13 -12.35
C GLU A 58 6.80 -13.35 -11.51
N VAL A 59 7.24 -12.73 -10.39
CA VAL A 59 6.36 -11.86 -9.58
C VAL A 59 5.84 -10.69 -10.41
N ARG A 60 6.71 -10.04 -11.20
CA ARG A 60 6.31 -8.91 -12.04
C ARG A 60 5.26 -9.30 -13.08
N GLU A 61 5.47 -10.42 -13.76
CA GLU A 61 4.51 -10.96 -14.73
C GLU A 61 3.18 -11.32 -14.05
N TRP A 62 3.27 -11.93 -12.87
CA TRP A 62 2.12 -12.29 -12.05
C TRP A 62 1.32 -11.05 -11.63
N PHE A 63 1.99 -9.99 -11.14
CA PHE A 63 1.34 -8.72 -10.81
C PHE A 63 0.64 -8.12 -12.03
N ALA A 64 1.33 -8.01 -13.16
CA ALA A 64 0.76 -7.42 -14.37
C ALA A 64 -0.53 -8.12 -14.82
N HIS A 65 -0.56 -9.44 -14.74
CA HIS A 65 -1.73 -10.23 -15.11
C HIS A 65 -2.86 -10.15 -14.07
N HIS A 66 -2.55 -10.40 -12.80
CA HIS A 66 -3.59 -10.54 -11.77
C HIS A 66 -4.20 -9.20 -11.36
N LEU A 67 -3.44 -8.11 -11.42
CA LEU A 67 -3.99 -6.77 -11.17
C LEU A 67 -5.01 -6.38 -12.24
N GLU A 68 -4.75 -6.70 -13.51
CA GLU A 68 -5.70 -6.45 -14.58
C GLU A 68 -6.98 -7.30 -14.41
N VAL A 69 -6.83 -8.59 -14.09
CA VAL A 69 -7.97 -9.49 -13.85
C VAL A 69 -8.82 -8.98 -12.68
N GLU A 70 -8.18 -8.59 -11.57
CA GLU A 70 -8.89 -8.10 -10.39
C GLU A 70 -9.54 -6.73 -10.64
N ASN A 71 -8.86 -5.84 -11.39
CA ASN A 71 -9.45 -4.59 -11.81
C ASN A 71 -10.75 -4.81 -12.60
N GLN A 72 -10.71 -5.67 -13.61
CA GLN A 72 -11.89 -5.98 -14.42
C GLN A 72 -13.04 -6.54 -13.58
N LYS A 73 -12.75 -7.41 -12.62
CA LYS A 73 -13.74 -8.00 -11.72
C LYS A 73 -14.44 -6.95 -10.86
N ILE A 74 -13.65 -6.08 -10.19
CA ILE A 74 -14.17 -5.02 -9.33
C ILE A 74 -14.91 -3.97 -10.19
N TYR A 75 -14.36 -3.59 -11.35
CA TYR A 75 -14.99 -2.66 -12.28
C TYR A 75 -16.34 -3.14 -12.76
N GLN A 76 -16.46 -4.40 -13.17
CA GLN A 76 -17.75 -4.96 -13.60
C GLN A 76 -18.76 -5.01 -12.45
N MET A 77 -18.33 -5.36 -11.24
CA MET A 77 -19.20 -5.34 -10.07
C MET A 77 -19.67 -3.93 -9.72
N GLY A 78 -18.78 -2.92 -9.86
CA GLY A 78 -19.10 -1.51 -9.64
C GLY A 78 -20.12 -0.90 -10.61
N ARG A 79 -20.52 -1.61 -11.66
CA ARG A 79 -21.62 -1.22 -12.58
C ARG A 79 -23.00 -1.50 -12.00
N ASP A 80 -23.10 -2.34 -10.99
CA ASP A 80 -24.34 -2.54 -10.25
C ASP A 80 -24.61 -1.33 -9.33
N GLU A 81 -25.84 -0.88 -9.27
CA GLU A 81 -26.24 0.27 -8.41
C GLU A 81 -25.90 0.05 -6.93
N ALA A 82 -25.89 -1.21 -6.45
CA ALA A 82 -25.54 -1.54 -5.07
C ALA A 82 -24.06 -1.30 -4.74
N TYR A 83 -23.19 -1.33 -5.76
CA TYR A 83 -21.73 -1.21 -5.64
C TYR A 83 -21.15 -0.03 -6.43
N LYS A 84 -22.03 0.88 -6.87
CA LYS A 84 -21.66 2.01 -7.72
C LYS A 84 -20.55 2.86 -7.11
N GLY A 85 -19.48 3.05 -7.90
CA GLY A 85 -18.32 3.83 -7.49
C GLY A 85 -17.38 3.11 -6.54
N MET A 86 -17.51 1.77 -6.37
CA MET A 86 -16.53 0.98 -5.64
C MET A 86 -15.17 1.03 -6.32
N GLY A 87 -14.14 1.02 -5.51
CA GLY A 87 -12.76 0.96 -5.95
C GLY A 87 -11.84 0.85 -4.75
N THR A 88 -10.57 0.67 -4.99
CA THR A 88 -9.59 0.58 -3.92
C THR A 88 -8.20 0.96 -4.41
N THR A 89 -7.35 1.50 -3.53
CA THR A 89 -5.91 1.51 -3.74
C THR A 89 -5.37 0.09 -3.67
N LEU A 90 -4.13 -0.12 -4.07
CA LEU A 90 -3.45 -1.38 -3.84
C LEU A 90 -1.95 -1.18 -3.72
N GLU A 91 -1.40 -1.71 -2.63
CA GLU A 91 0.00 -1.94 -2.40
C GLU A 91 0.22 -3.44 -2.25
N ALA A 92 0.92 -4.06 -3.20
CA ALA A 92 1.33 -5.44 -3.09
C ALA A 92 2.86 -5.52 -3.09
N LEU A 93 3.43 -6.20 -2.11
CA LEU A 93 4.87 -6.32 -1.92
C LEU A 93 5.23 -7.78 -1.69
N ALA A 94 6.06 -8.35 -2.58
CA ALA A 94 6.61 -9.70 -2.43
C ALA A 94 8.09 -9.65 -2.10
N ILE A 95 8.53 -10.54 -1.20
CA ILE A 95 9.93 -10.67 -0.81
C ILE A 95 10.49 -11.94 -1.44
N ILE A 96 11.52 -11.75 -2.26
CA ILE A 96 12.25 -12.81 -2.96
C ILE A 96 13.74 -12.67 -2.59
N ASP A 97 14.25 -13.56 -1.76
CA ASP A 97 15.60 -13.51 -1.21
C ASP A 97 15.92 -12.14 -0.59
N HIS A 98 16.89 -11.41 -1.12
CA HIS A 98 17.29 -10.08 -0.68
C HIS A 98 16.68 -8.95 -1.52
N GLN A 99 15.53 -9.18 -2.13
CA GLN A 99 14.83 -8.17 -2.93
C GLN A 99 13.37 -8.09 -2.53
N ALA A 100 12.83 -6.87 -2.49
CA ALA A 100 11.40 -6.65 -2.49
C ALA A 100 10.98 -6.15 -3.87
N ILE A 101 9.96 -6.79 -4.44
CA ILE A 101 9.26 -6.31 -5.63
C ILE A 101 7.87 -5.87 -5.24
N TYR A 102 7.44 -4.72 -5.73
CA TYR A 102 6.13 -4.18 -5.41
C TYR A 102 5.35 -3.72 -6.64
N ALA A 103 4.04 -3.74 -6.50
CA ALA A 103 3.07 -3.10 -7.38
C ALA A 103 2.29 -2.07 -6.58
N HIS A 104 2.03 -0.92 -7.18
CA HIS A 104 1.39 0.24 -6.56
C HIS A 104 0.33 0.84 -7.45
N ILE A 105 -0.83 1.13 -6.88
CA ILE A 105 -1.87 1.94 -7.51
C ILE A 105 -2.69 2.68 -6.45
N GLY A 106 -2.73 4.00 -6.52
CA GLY A 106 -3.45 4.85 -5.57
C GLY A 106 -2.54 5.83 -4.85
N ASP A 107 -2.88 6.17 -3.60
CA ASP A 107 -2.15 7.08 -2.71
C ASP A 107 -1.79 6.47 -1.35
N SER A 108 -2.05 5.18 -1.17
CA SER A 108 -1.37 4.37 -0.15
C SER A 108 0.12 4.29 -0.49
N ARG A 109 0.98 3.99 0.47
CA ARG A 109 2.43 4.13 0.25
C ARG A 109 3.22 2.92 0.71
N ILE A 110 4.36 2.70 0.03
CA ILE A 110 5.44 1.84 0.50
C ILE A 110 6.66 2.72 0.72
N GLY A 111 7.25 2.64 1.92
CA GLY A 111 8.48 3.32 2.29
C GLY A 111 9.56 2.34 2.71
N LEU A 112 10.81 2.76 2.59
CA LEU A 112 12.00 2.09 3.07
C LEU A 112 12.69 2.98 4.11
N ILE A 113 13.00 2.41 5.27
CA ILE A 113 13.93 3.01 6.23
C ILE A 113 15.24 2.27 6.11
N ARG A 114 16.28 3.02 5.75
CA ARG A 114 17.66 2.55 5.64
C ARG A 114 18.60 3.60 6.22
N GLY A 115 19.49 3.19 7.10
CA GLY A 115 20.36 4.12 7.81
C GLY A 115 19.55 5.12 8.62
N GLU A 116 19.75 6.41 8.39
CA GLU A 116 19.08 7.49 9.12
C GLU A 116 17.94 8.16 8.31
N GLU A 117 17.45 7.52 7.24
CA GLU A 117 16.52 8.13 6.31
C GLU A 117 15.28 7.26 6.07
N TYR A 118 14.13 7.93 5.92
CA TYR A 118 12.90 7.36 5.37
C TYR A 118 12.76 7.76 3.91
N HIS A 119 12.69 6.78 3.03
CA HIS A 119 12.50 6.96 1.59
C HIS A 119 11.13 6.42 1.17
N GLN A 120 10.25 7.28 0.66
CA GLN A 120 9.04 6.82 0.00
C GLN A 120 9.42 6.17 -1.34
N LEU A 121 9.09 4.89 -1.52
CA LEU A 121 9.38 4.13 -2.74
C LEU A 121 8.33 4.34 -3.82
N THR A 122 7.06 4.50 -3.44
CA THR A 122 5.93 4.71 -4.34
C THR A 122 5.71 6.20 -4.62
N SER A 123 4.98 6.51 -5.68
CA SER A 123 4.65 7.89 -6.06
C SER A 123 3.15 8.02 -6.22
N ASP A 124 2.49 8.71 -5.29
CA ASP A 124 1.03 8.78 -5.20
C ASP A 124 0.37 9.08 -6.56
N HIS A 125 -0.63 8.31 -6.91
CA HIS A 125 -1.52 8.60 -8.04
C HIS A 125 -2.60 9.57 -7.58
N SER A 126 -2.21 10.82 -7.36
CA SER A 126 -3.08 11.90 -6.93
C SER A 126 -2.94 13.13 -7.83
N LEU A 127 -4.01 13.92 -7.92
CA LEU A 127 -4.03 15.15 -8.70
C LEU A 127 -2.88 16.09 -8.31
N VAL A 128 -2.66 16.28 -7.02
CA VAL A 128 -1.61 17.18 -6.53
C VAL A 128 -0.21 16.69 -6.87
N ASN A 129 0.02 15.39 -6.86
CA ASN A 129 1.30 14.83 -7.26
C ASN A 129 1.55 14.94 -8.76
N GLU A 130 0.51 14.82 -9.60
CA GLU A 130 0.62 15.08 -11.03
C GLU A 130 0.95 16.55 -11.32
N LEU A 131 0.30 17.50 -10.62
CA LEU A 131 0.58 18.94 -10.72
C LEU A 131 2.00 19.27 -10.23
N LEU A 132 2.46 18.65 -9.17
CA LEU A 132 3.80 18.81 -8.62
C LEU A 132 4.86 18.29 -9.62
N LYS A 133 4.67 17.09 -10.20
CA LYS A 133 5.55 16.55 -11.25
C LYS A 133 5.57 17.43 -12.51
N ALA A 134 4.47 18.09 -12.82
CA ALA A 134 4.38 19.04 -13.93
C ALA A 134 4.97 20.42 -13.61
N GLY A 135 5.47 20.65 -12.37
CA GLY A 135 6.01 21.93 -11.92
C GLY A 135 4.96 23.04 -11.77
N GLN A 136 3.68 22.67 -11.60
CA GLN A 136 2.57 23.58 -11.45
C GLN A 136 2.26 23.91 -9.98
N LEU A 137 2.79 23.12 -9.05
CA LEU A 137 2.72 23.33 -7.60
C LEU A 137 4.10 23.15 -6.98
N THR A 138 4.36 23.87 -5.88
CA THR A 138 5.44 23.53 -4.94
C THR A 138 4.99 22.44 -3.97
N PRO A 139 5.92 21.75 -3.26
CA PRO A 139 5.56 20.80 -2.22
C PRO A 139 4.61 21.37 -1.17
N GLU A 140 4.85 22.61 -0.71
CA GLU A 140 4.05 23.30 0.29
C GLU A 140 2.64 23.62 -0.23
N GLU A 141 2.52 23.99 -1.50
CA GLU A 141 1.22 24.24 -2.14
C GLU A 141 0.43 22.94 -2.32
N ALA A 142 1.11 21.82 -2.62
CA ALA A 142 0.49 20.51 -2.75
C ALA A 142 -0.09 20.01 -1.42
N GLU A 143 0.64 20.17 -0.31
CA GLU A 143 0.17 19.80 1.03
C GLU A 143 -1.07 20.60 1.46
N ALA A 144 -1.11 21.89 1.12
CA ALA A 144 -2.22 22.79 1.45
C ALA A 144 -3.37 22.75 0.44
N HIS A 145 -3.25 21.99 -0.65
CA HIS A 145 -4.21 22.04 -1.75
C HIS A 145 -5.58 21.47 -1.34
N PRO A 146 -6.69 22.14 -1.68
CA PRO A 146 -8.03 21.71 -1.29
C PRO A 146 -8.45 20.37 -1.93
N GLN A 147 -7.81 19.97 -3.01
CA GLN A 147 -8.08 18.72 -3.75
C GLN A 147 -6.95 17.69 -3.58
N LYS A 148 -6.17 17.73 -2.49
CA LYS A 148 -5.06 16.81 -2.26
C LYS A 148 -5.46 15.34 -2.17
N ASN A 149 -6.71 15.06 -1.80
CA ASN A 149 -7.25 13.70 -1.67
C ASN A 149 -7.91 13.19 -2.97
N ILE A 150 -7.73 13.86 -4.12
CA ILE A 150 -8.24 13.35 -5.40
C ILE A 150 -7.26 12.34 -5.95
N ILE A 151 -7.67 11.07 -5.94
CA ILE A 151 -6.94 9.94 -6.53
C ILE A 151 -7.21 9.90 -8.04
N THR A 152 -6.16 9.74 -8.84
CA THR A 152 -6.24 9.69 -10.30
C THR A 152 -6.27 8.28 -10.87
N GLN A 153 -5.78 7.31 -10.09
CA GLN A 153 -5.79 5.88 -10.44
C GLN A 153 -6.14 5.01 -9.23
N SER A 154 -6.96 4.01 -9.45
CA SER A 154 -7.36 3.00 -8.46
C SER A 154 -7.89 1.75 -9.14
N ILE A 155 -7.91 0.63 -8.45
CA ILE A 155 -8.53 -0.61 -8.89
C ILE A 155 -10.06 -0.43 -8.93
N GLY A 156 -10.71 -0.87 -9.99
CA GLY A 156 -12.16 -0.98 -10.11
C GLY A 156 -12.90 0.27 -10.56
N GLN A 157 -12.23 1.43 -10.72
CA GLN A 157 -12.91 2.65 -11.16
C GLN A 157 -12.84 2.90 -12.67
N LYS A 158 -11.89 2.30 -13.36
CA LYS A 158 -11.71 2.40 -14.81
C LYS A 158 -11.55 1.01 -15.40
N ASP A 159 -11.87 0.89 -16.68
CA ASP A 159 -11.70 -0.35 -17.43
C ASP A 159 -10.23 -0.77 -17.52
N GLU A 160 -9.32 0.18 -17.71
CA GLU A 160 -7.88 -0.02 -17.77
C GLU A 160 -7.18 0.67 -16.60
N ILE A 161 -6.15 0.03 -16.07
CA ILE A 161 -5.28 0.55 -15.00
C ILE A 161 -3.82 0.59 -15.47
N GLN A 162 -3.04 1.44 -14.83
CA GLN A 162 -1.60 1.55 -15.06
C GLN A 162 -0.86 1.50 -13.72
N PRO A 163 -0.68 0.30 -13.15
CA PRO A 163 0.06 0.14 -11.90
C PRO A 163 1.54 0.49 -12.09
N ASP A 164 2.15 1.12 -11.09
CA ASP A 164 3.59 1.25 -11.00
C ASP A 164 4.21 -0.01 -10.39
N PHE A 165 5.39 -0.39 -10.91
CA PHE A 165 6.17 -1.52 -10.39
C PHE A 165 7.56 -1.03 -10.00
N GLY A 166 8.07 -1.54 -8.88
CA GLY A 166 9.43 -1.26 -8.45
C GLY A 166 10.09 -2.46 -7.80
N ILE A 167 11.41 -2.42 -7.77
CA ILE A 167 12.26 -3.41 -7.13
C ILE A 167 13.26 -2.67 -6.27
N VAL A 168 13.47 -3.15 -5.06
CA VAL A 168 14.48 -2.65 -4.14
C VAL A 168 15.28 -3.81 -3.56
N SER A 169 16.62 -3.70 -3.57
CA SER A 169 17.48 -4.63 -2.85
C SER A 169 17.38 -4.36 -1.35
N LEU A 170 17.29 -5.41 -0.56
CA LEU A 170 17.14 -5.34 0.90
C LEU A 170 18.48 -5.62 1.58
N GLU A 171 18.74 -4.91 2.66
CA GLU A 171 19.91 -5.05 3.51
C GLU A 171 19.47 -5.33 4.96
N ALA A 172 20.34 -6.02 5.72
CA ALA A 172 20.08 -6.22 7.14
C ALA A 172 19.96 -4.87 7.86
N GLY A 173 18.94 -4.72 8.69
CA GLY A 173 18.61 -3.47 9.37
C GLY A 173 17.58 -2.61 8.65
N ASP A 174 17.22 -2.92 7.42
CA ASP A 174 16.12 -2.23 6.72
C ASP A 174 14.77 -2.49 7.37
N TYR A 175 13.90 -1.48 7.25
CA TYR A 175 12.46 -1.65 7.48
C TYR A 175 11.69 -1.24 6.23
N LEU A 176 10.71 -2.04 5.84
CA LEU A 176 9.69 -1.63 4.89
C LEU A 176 8.42 -1.24 5.66
N VAL A 177 7.82 -0.14 5.24
CA VAL A 177 6.60 0.43 5.82
C VAL A 177 5.55 0.52 4.72
N MET A 178 4.47 -0.23 4.84
CA MET A 178 3.29 -0.11 3.98
C MET A 178 2.18 0.55 4.78
N ASN A 179 1.51 1.54 4.21
CA ASN A 179 0.44 2.24 4.91
C ASN A 179 -0.62 2.83 3.98
N SER A 180 -1.86 2.94 4.49
CA SER A 180 -2.88 3.78 3.88
C SER A 180 -2.61 5.26 4.14
N ASP A 181 -3.27 6.14 3.38
CA ASP A 181 -3.11 7.59 3.46
C ASP A 181 -3.46 8.16 4.85
N GLY A 182 -4.32 7.47 5.60
CA GLY A 182 -4.67 7.84 6.97
C GLY A 182 -3.49 7.89 7.94
N LEU A 183 -2.36 7.24 7.64
CA LEU A 183 -1.13 7.41 8.39
C LEU A 183 -0.40 8.69 7.97
N THR A 184 -0.06 8.80 6.70
CA THR A 184 0.84 9.83 6.15
C THR A 184 0.17 11.19 5.99
N ASN A 185 -1.16 11.26 6.04
CA ASN A 185 -1.90 12.51 6.18
C ASN A 185 -1.85 13.08 7.62
N MET A 186 -1.46 12.27 8.62
CA MET A 186 -1.46 12.65 10.04
C MET A 186 -0.06 12.81 10.62
N ILE A 187 0.91 12.01 10.18
CA ILE A 187 2.29 12.05 10.70
C ILE A 187 3.31 12.10 9.56
N SER A 188 4.42 12.77 9.82
CA SER A 188 5.50 12.97 8.86
C SER A 188 6.39 11.73 8.71
N GLY A 189 7.18 11.68 7.62
CA GLY A 189 8.19 10.65 7.42
C GLY A 189 9.24 10.60 8.52
N SER A 190 9.61 11.74 9.13
CA SER A 190 10.52 11.77 10.27
C SER A 190 9.91 11.14 11.53
N GLU A 191 8.63 11.38 11.82
CA GLU A 191 7.94 10.73 12.93
C GLU A 191 7.78 9.23 12.70
N ILE A 192 7.53 8.80 11.46
CA ILE A 192 7.52 7.37 11.08
C ILE A 192 8.89 6.76 11.35
N TYR A 193 9.96 7.42 10.91
CA TYR A 193 11.34 6.99 11.14
C TYR A 193 11.64 6.82 12.63
N ASP A 194 11.37 7.83 13.46
CA ASP A 194 11.64 7.81 14.89
C ASP A 194 10.92 6.66 15.62
N ILE A 195 9.67 6.37 15.23
CA ILE A 195 8.89 5.28 15.82
C ILE A 195 9.43 3.92 15.37
N VAL A 196 9.70 3.75 14.07
CA VAL A 196 10.11 2.46 13.51
C VAL A 196 11.53 2.08 13.93
N THR A 197 12.41 3.05 14.15
CA THR A 197 13.78 2.79 14.63
C THR A 197 13.90 2.70 16.15
N SER A 198 12.84 2.98 16.91
CA SER A 198 12.83 2.87 18.37
C SER A 198 13.06 1.42 18.84
N ASP A 199 13.58 1.26 20.07
CA ASP A 199 13.89 -0.06 20.67
C ASP A 199 12.65 -0.70 21.34
N ILE A 200 11.62 -0.99 20.54
CA ILE A 200 10.39 -1.71 20.93
C ILE A 200 10.08 -2.81 19.93
N SER A 201 9.15 -3.71 20.26
CA SER A 201 8.76 -4.79 19.35
C SER A 201 8.14 -4.26 18.04
N LEU A 202 8.20 -5.05 16.97
CA LEU A 202 7.62 -4.67 15.67
C LEU A 202 6.12 -4.40 15.79
N ASP A 203 5.42 -5.20 16.59
CA ASP A 203 3.99 -5.02 16.86
C ASP A 203 3.70 -3.71 17.61
N ASP A 204 4.55 -3.37 18.61
CA ASP A 204 4.42 -2.11 19.34
C ASP A 204 4.72 -0.89 18.46
N LYS A 205 5.66 -1.02 17.49
CA LYS A 205 5.93 0.03 16.49
C LYS A 205 4.69 0.29 15.64
N ALA A 206 4.09 -0.75 15.08
CA ALA A 206 2.88 -0.62 14.27
C ALA A 206 1.72 -0.03 15.09
N ALA A 207 1.49 -0.52 16.31
CA ALA A 207 0.47 0.03 17.21
C ALA A 207 0.74 1.49 17.57
N THR A 208 2.02 1.87 17.74
CA THR A 208 2.41 3.25 18.06
C THR A 208 2.17 4.19 16.88
N LEU A 209 2.50 3.79 15.65
CA LEU A 209 2.20 4.57 14.44
C LEU A 209 0.71 4.88 14.34
N VAL A 210 -0.15 3.87 14.48
CA VAL A 210 -1.61 4.03 14.44
C VAL A 210 -2.10 4.95 15.57
N ARG A 211 -1.54 4.80 16.78
CA ARG A 211 -1.91 5.63 17.93
C ARG A 211 -1.50 7.10 17.70
N PHE A 212 -0.31 7.37 17.18
CA PHE A 212 0.16 8.73 16.89
C PHE A 212 -0.72 9.39 15.82
N ALA A 213 -1.02 8.72 14.73
CA ALA A 213 -1.91 9.24 13.69
C ALA A 213 -3.33 9.51 14.22
N ASN A 214 -3.87 8.64 15.09
CA ASN A 214 -5.14 8.87 15.77
C ASN A 214 -5.12 10.10 16.69
N ASN A 215 -4.02 10.32 17.42
CA ASN A 215 -3.84 11.49 18.29
C ASN A 215 -3.67 12.79 17.50
N ALA A 216 -3.07 12.73 16.31
CA ALA A 216 -2.94 13.86 15.38
C ALA A 216 -4.26 14.23 14.69
N GLY A 217 -5.33 13.46 14.90
CA GLY A 217 -6.66 13.77 14.37
C GLY A 217 -7.48 12.55 14.00
N GLY A 218 -6.86 11.52 13.43
CA GLY A 218 -7.50 10.28 13.00
C GLY A 218 -8.66 10.56 12.03
N LEU A 219 -8.39 11.27 10.97
CA LEU A 219 -9.42 11.73 10.02
C LEU A 219 -9.91 10.61 9.11
N ASP A 220 -9.09 9.55 8.93
CA ASP A 220 -9.44 8.39 8.12
C ASP A 220 -9.16 7.06 8.84
N ASN A 221 -9.41 5.94 8.17
CA ASN A 221 -8.91 4.62 8.55
C ASN A 221 -7.38 4.65 8.50
N ILE A 222 -6.71 3.93 9.38
CA ILE A 222 -5.26 3.93 9.47
C ILE A 222 -4.80 2.48 9.51
N THR A 223 -4.14 2.06 8.45
CA THR A 223 -3.60 0.71 8.31
C THR A 223 -2.11 0.77 8.05
N VAL A 224 -1.36 -0.08 8.76
CA VAL A 224 0.11 -0.17 8.66
C VAL A 224 0.53 -1.63 8.64
N ALA A 225 1.47 -1.96 7.76
CA ALA A 225 2.23 -3.19 7.80
C ALA A 225 3.73 -2.87 7.84
N LEU A 226 4.46 -3.55 8.72
CA LEU A 226 5.89 -3.38 8.90
C LEU A 226 6.64 -4.67 8.60
N VAL A 227 7.75 -4.57 7.89
CA VAL A 227 8.70 -5.65 7.68
C VAL A 227 10.07 -5.23 8.20
N SER A 228 10.70 -6.06 9.01
CA SER A 228 12.07 -5.86 9.47
C SER A 228 12.98 -6.89 8.80
N ILE A 229 14.03 -6.42 8.14
CA ILE A 229 15.03 -7.28 7.50
C ILE A 229 16.14 -7.54 8.52
N LYS A 230 16.28 -8.81 8.92
CA LYS A 230 17.30 -9.25 9.87
C LYS A 230 18.48 -9.89 9.14
N GLU A 231 19.65 -9.87 9.78
CA GLU A 231 20.77 -10.74 9.35
C GLU A 231 20.31 -12.21 9.40
N GLU A 232 20.66 -12.98 8.38
CA GLU A 232 20.54 -14.42 8.48
C GLU A 232 21.39 -14.91 9.64
N ALA A 233 20.81 -15.65 10.56
CA ALA A 233 21.58 -16.30 11.60
C ALA A 233 22.58 -17.24 10.94
N ALA A 234 23.87 -17.03 11.15
CA ALA A 234 24.89 -17.97 10.69
C ALA A 234 24.60 -19.35 11.33
N GLU A 235 24.28 -20.35 10.50
CA GLU A 235 24.13 -21.74 10.92
C GLU A 235 25.47 -22.34 11.42
#